data_dcbb047c6aa0bd4e2e706dbdf1f12a48
#
_entry.id   dcbb047c6aa0bd4e2e706dbdf1f12a48
#
_cell.length_a   1.000
_cell.length_b   1.000
_cell.length_c   1.000
_cell.angle_alpha   90.00
_cell.angle_beta   90.00
_cell.angle_gamma   90.00
#
_symmetry.space_group_name_H-M   'P 1'
#
loop_
_entity.id
_entity.type
_entity.pdbx_description
1 polymer ?
#
loop_
_entity_poly.entity_id
_entity_poly.type
_entity_poly.pdbx_seq_one_letter_code
_entity_poly.pdbx_strand_id
1 'polypeptide(L)'
;MLGLGNSITGGAAFGWTPESLSNLSLWLKVNENITADQDSSGTSITHSTAAGNMADLDKINAWNAFGNTSINAVQTTSADKPLWETDAADLGSVNFHNAIKYMDLSANVVLDANTDFTIAIRFKADDFSTPGCLFGSDGTEFVRLNSNTVVRLRVNASNTDFTLASSNLATDKYTTLIIVRSDGSTGNVNLFIRGADSGYFDGTATGTQFGSEAQSTGEITISNLGAGADDTSNFHGFIKDILIWDGTAASSADRKEIFDYIEAQ
;
A
#
# COMPACT_ATOMS: atom_id res chain seq x y z
N MET A 1 0.04 -25.57 -45.23
CA MET A 1 0.94 -24.51 -44.70
C MET A 1 0.20 -23.78 -43.59
N LEU A 2 0.36 -24.20 -42.35
CA LEU A 2 -0.33 -23.64 -41.18
C LEU A 2 0.53 -22.50 -40.62
N GLY A 3 0.06 -21.29 -40.72
CA GLY A 3 0.63 -20.15 -40.04
C GLY A 3 0.24 -20.16 -38.55
N LEU A 4 1.16 -20.49 -37.69
CA LEU A 4 1.03 -20.27 -36.25
C LEU A 4 1.20 -18.78 -35.99
N GLY A 5 0.07 -18.08 -35.89
CA GLY A 5 0.06 -16.74 -35.31
C GLY A 5 0.30 -16.82 -33.80
N ASN A 6 1.52 -16.69 -33.35
CA ASN A 6 1.79 -16.39 -31.98
C ASN A 6 1.34 -14.96 -31.66
N SER A 7 0.14 -14.84 -31.12
CA SER A 7 -0.24 -13.64 -30.40
C SER A 7 0.58 -13.61 -29.11
N ILE A 8 1.70 -12.92 -29.12
CA ILE A 8 2.39 -12.53 -27.90
C ILE A 8 1.55 -11.40 -27.33
N THR A 9 0.58 -11.74 -26.50
CA THR A 9 -0.01 -10.76 -25.58
C THR A 9 1.15 -10.21 -24.76
N GLY A 10 1.32 -8.87 -24.82
CA GLY A 10 2.43 -8.18 -24.19
C GLY A 10 2.50 -8.49 -22.70
N GLY A 11 3.31 -9.46 -22.36
CA GLY A 11 3.81 -9.62 -21.02
C GLY A 11 4.69 -8.40 -20.71
N ALA A 12 4.58 -7.88 -19.50
CA ALA A 12 5.50 -6.91 -18.96
C ALA A 12 6.94 -7.30 -19.36
N ALA A 13 7.74 -6.35 -19.74
CA ALA A 13 9.13 -6.59 -20.13
C ALA A 13 9.78 -7.45 -19.03
N PHE A 14 10.16 -8.67 -19.38
CA PHE A 14 10.79 -9.61 -18.46
C PHE A 14 12.02 -8.94 -17.85
N GLY A 15 11.95 -8.56 -16.58
CA GLY A 15 13.12 -8.09 -15.86
C GLY A 15 12.92 -6.98 -14.83
N TRP A 16 11.84 -6.20 -14.85
CA TRP A 16 11.66 -5.20 -13.81
C TRP A 16 11.06 -5.79 -12.54
N THR A 17 11.70 -5.50 -11.42
CA THR A 17 11.19 -5.82 -10.07
C THR A 17 11.35 -4.58 -9.19
N PRO A 18 10.68 -4.48 -8.05
CA PRO A 18 10.89 -3.37 -7.11
C PRO A 18 12.34 -3.12 -6.72
N GLU A 19 13.18 -4.16 -6.74
CA GLU A 19 14.62 -4.08 -6.48
C GLU A 19 15.42 -3.45 -7.63
N SER A 20 14.81 -3.26 -8.80
CA SER A 20 15.43 -2.55 -9.93
C SER A 20 15.59 -1.05 -9.62
N LEU A 21 14.78 -0.52 -8.72
CA LEU A 21 14.96 0.81 -8.14
C LEU A 21 15.82 0.67 -6.86
N SER A 22 16.81 1.55 -6.72
CA SER A 22 17.68 1.54 -5.55
C SER A 22 16.94 1.93 -4.26
N ASN A 23 17.50 1.52 -3.12
CA ASN A 23 17.04 1.91 -1.78
C ASN A 23 15.62 1.44 -1.42
N LEU A 24 15.23 0.26 -1.87
CA LEU A 24 13.99 -0.40 -1.42
C LEU A 24 14.11 -0.74 0.07
N SER A 25 13.30 -0.08 0.91
CA SER A 25 13.35 -0.20 2.37
C SER A 25 12.25 -1.11 2.91
N LEU A 26 11.08 -1.13 2.28
CA LEU A 26 9.98 -2.00 2.63
C LEU A 26 9.37 -2.61 1.37
N TRP A 27 9.14 -3.93 1.42
CA TRP A 27 8.34 -4.65 0.45
C TRP A 27 7.51 -5.72 1.16
N LEU A 28 6.24 -5.45 1.30
CA LEU A 28 5.24 -6.42 1.75
C LEU A 28 4.42 -6.81 0.52
N LYS A 29 4.61 -8.05 0.09
CA LYS A 29 4.01 -8.58 -1.13
C LYS A 29 2.83 -9.47 -0.79
N VAL A 30 1.72 -9.24 -1.44
CA VAL A 30 0.53 -10.08 -1.31
C VAL A 30 0.83 -11.52 -1.76
N ASN A 31 0.17 -12.49 -1.16
CA ASN A 31 0.35 -13.93 -1.41
C ASN A 31 1.75 -14.49 -1.10
N GLU A 32 2.62 -13.67 -0.53
CA GLU A 32 3.98 -14.07 -0.22
C GLU A 32 4.30 -13.79 1.25
N ASN A 33 4.91 -14.75 1.93
CA ASN A 33 5.43 -14.58 3.28
C ASN A 33 4.42 -14.11 4.34
N ILE A 34 3.11 -14.32 4.11
CA ILE A 34 2.04 -14.03 5.08
C ILE A 34 1.77 -15.30 5.89
N THR A 35 1.62 -15.16 7.19
CA THR A 35 1.29 -16.27 8.09
C THR A 35 0.14 -15.92 9.00
N ALA A 36 -0.70 -16.92 9.30
CA ALA A 36 -1.76 -16.87 10.30
C ALA A 36 -1.48 -17.90 11.41
N ASP A 37 -1.89 -17.60 12.63
CA ASP A 37 -1.73 -18.47 13.80
C ASP A 37 -3.06 -18.76 14.52
N GLN A 38 -4.16 -18.21 14.03
CA GLN A 38 -5.50 -18.40 14.54
C GLN A 38 -6.50 -18.47 13.39
N ASP A 39 -7.55 -19.29 13.56
CA ASP A 39 -8.68 -19.31 12.65
C ASP A 39 -9.59 -18.07 12.83
N SER A 40 -10.62 -17.95 12.03
CA SER A 40 -11.62 -16.87 12.10
C SER A 40 -12.27 -16.72 13.47
N SER A 41 -12.41 -17.81 14.23
CA SER A 41 -12.96 -17.81 15.60
C SER A 41 -11.94 -17.38 16.66
N GLY A 42 -10.66 -17.30 16.31
CA GLY A 42 -9.56 -17.02 17.22
C GLY A 42 -8.98 -18.27 17.89
N THR A 43 -9.33 -19.47 17.43
CA THR A 43 -8.71 -20.71 17.89
C THR A 43 -7.31 -20.84 17.28
N SER A 44 -6.34 -21.20 18.11
CA SER A 44 -4.96 -21.41 17.64
C SER A 44 -4.89 -22.53 16.60
N ILE A 45 -4.23 -22.27 15.50
CA ILE A 45 -3.95 -23.21 14.43
C ILE A 45 -2.44 -23.43 14.30
N THR A 46 -2.04 -24.55 13.73
CA THR A 46 -0.65 -24.67 13.24
C THR A 46 -0.48 -23.59 12.15
N HIS A 47 0.60 -22.82 12.23
CA HIS A 47 0.86 -21.74 11.28
C HIS A 47 0.56 -22.16 9.85
N SER A 48 -0.37 -21.48 9.24
CA SER A 48 -0.66 -21.58 7.80
C SER A 48 -0.01 -20.43 7.05
N THR A 49 0.29 -20.63 5.78
CA THR A 49 0.90 -19.62 4.92
C THR A 49 0.00 -19.29 3.74
N ALA A 50 0.09 -18.07 3.23
CA ALA A 50 -0.67 -17.61 2.07
C ALA A 50 -0.50 -18.51 0.84
N ALA A 51 0.65 -19.17 0.70
CA ALA A 51 0.97 -20.05 -0.44
C ALA A 51 0.16 -21.36 -0.53
N GLY A 52 -0.96 -21.49 0.16
CA GLY A 52 -1.88 -22.58 -0.12
C GLY A 52 -2.64 -23.20 1.04
N ASN A 53 -2.47 -22.72 2.27
CA ASN A 53 -3.10 -23.36 3.43
C ASN A 53 -3.89 -22.40 4.33
N MET A 54 -3.92 -21.10 4.05
CA MET A 54 -4.74 -20.16 4.80
C MET A 54 -6.20 -20.30 4.37
N ALA A 55 -7.08 -20.48 5.34
CA ALA A 55 -8.50 -20.41 5.12
C ALA A 55 -8.99 -18.96 5.13
N ASP A 56 -10.17 -18.75 4.61
CA ASP A 56 -10.83 -17.46 4.65
C ASP A 56 -10.98 -16.95 6.07
N LEU A 57 -10.69 -15.68 6.27
CA LEU A 57 -10.72 -14.97 7.55
C LEU A 57 -9.76 -15.51 8.63
N ASP A 58 -8.77 -16.32 8.27
CA ASP A 58 -7.68 -16.65 9.20
C ASP A 58 -6.99 -15.37 9.68
N LYS A 59 -6.67 -15.33 10.98
CA LYS A 59 -6.09 -14.16 11.62
C LYS A 59 -4.59 -14.08 11.38
N ILE A 60 -4.17 -13.06 10.65
CA ILE A 60 -2.78 -12.83 10.26
C ILE A 60 -1.97 -12.37 11.47
N ASN A 61 -0.91 -13.08 11.79
CA ASN A 61 0.04 -12.69 12.82
C ASN A 61 1.31 -12.06 12.25
N ALA A 62 1.67 -12.37 11.01
CA ALA A 62 2.82 -11.75 10.36
C ALA A 62 2.66 -11.63 8.84
N TRP A 63 3.10 -10.52 8.31
CA TRP A 63 3.34 -10.27 6.90
C TRP A 63 4.83 -9.95 6.76
N ASN A 64 5.59 -10.95 6.37
CA ASN A 64 7.04 -10.85 6.38
C ASN A 64 7.57 -10.16 5.13
N ALA A 65 8.71 -9.53 5.29
CA ALA A 65 9.42 -8.85 4.22
C ALA A 65 9.67 -9.77 3.02
N PHE A 66 9.60 -9.19 1.82
CA PHE A 66 9.91 -9.86 0.57
C PHE A 66 11.17 -9.25 -0.07
N GLY A 67 11.83 -10.03 -0.93
CA GLY A 67 13.06 -9.61 -1.61
C GLY A 67 14.21 -9.35 -0.62
N ASN A 68 14.94 -8.28 -0.85
CA ASN A 68 16.10 -7.88 -0.02
C ASN A 68 15.71 -7.00 1.19
N THR A 69 14.42 -6.80 1.46
CA THR A 69 13.98 -6.05 2.63
C THR A 69 13.90 -6.93 3.87
N SER A 70 13.91 -6.34 5.07
CA SER A 70 13.94 -7.08 6.33
C SER A 70 12.88 -6.64 7.34
N ILE A 71 12.07 -5.64 7.01
CA ILE A 71 11.06 -5.08 7.91
C ILE A 71 9.76 -5.84 7.72
N ASN A 72 9.33 -6.56 8.75
CA ASN A 72 8.08 -7.31 8.77
C ASN A 72 6.96 -6.48 9.39
N ALA A 73 5.71 -6.77 9.04
CA ALA A 73 4.55 -6.30 9.78
C ALA A 73 4.02 -7.45 10.65
N VAL A 74 3.76 -7.18 11.94
CA VAL A 74 3.38 -8.20 12.91
C VAL A 74 2.21 -7.73 13.77
N GLN A 75 1.36 -8.66 14.22
CA GLN A 75 0.30 -8.40 15.20
C GLN A 75 0.14 -9.61 16.12
N THR A 76 0.34 -9.39 17.41
CA THR A 76 0.27 -10.45 18.44
C THR A 76 -1.07 -10.49 19.17
N THR A 77 -1.79 -9.36 19.22
CA THR A 77 -3.10 -9.26 19.90
C THR A 77 -4.19 -9.83 19.02
N SER A 78 -4.82 -10.92 19.44
CA SER A 78 -5.84 -11.64 18.65
C SER A 78 -6.99 -10.76 18.15
N ALA A 79 -7.43 -9.79 18.96
CA ALA A 79 -8.53 -8.90 18.59
C ALA A 79 -8.17 -7.93 17.45
N ASP A 80 -6.87 -7.57 17.34
CA ASP A 80 -6.40 -6.52 16.45
C ASP A 80 -5.77 -7.08 15.15
N LYS A 81 -5.65 -8.41 15.05
CA LYS A 81 -5.11 -9.07 13.85
C LYS A 81 -5.99 -8.81 12.63
N PRO A 82 -5.41 -8.34 11.52
CA PRO A 82 -6.13 -8.35 10.24
C PRO A 82 -6.41 -9.80 9.80
N LEU A 83 -7.29 -9.92 8.83
CA LEU A 83 -7.78 -11.21 8.36
C LEU A 83 -7.23 -11.50 6.96
N TRP A 84 -7.11 -12.78 6.64
CA TRP A 84 -6.82 -13.24 5.29
C TRP A 84 -8.11 -13.31 4.47
N GLU A 85 -8.08 -12.83 3.24
CA GLU A 85 -9.25 -12.80 2.38
C GLU A 85 -9.07 -13.73 1.18
N THR A 86 -10.03 -14.65 0.99
CA THR A 86 -10.04 -15.61 -0.10
C THR A 86 -11.20 -15.43 -1.07
N ASP A 87 -12.10 -14.49 -0.82
CA ASP A 87 -13.21 -14.20 -1.73
C ASP A 87 -12.69 -13.81 -3.11
N ALA A 88 -13.38 -14.25 -4.17
CA ALA A 88 -12.89 -14.14 -5.55
C ALA A 88 -12.57 -12.70 -5.99
N ALA A 89 -13.27 -11.71 -5.45
CA ALA A 89 -13.01 -10.30 -5.74
C ALA A 89 -11.77 -9.74 -5.01
N ASP A 90 -11.44 -10.30 -3.86
CA ASP A 90 -10.42 -9.80 -2.94
C ASP A 90 -9.30 -10.80 -2.68
N LEU A 91 -9.30 -11.89 -3.44
CA LEU A 91 -8.39 -13.00 -3.29
C LEU A 91 -6.95 -12.55 -3.06
N GLY A 92 -6.39 -13.04 -1.96
CA GLY A 92 -5.03 -12.76 -1.61
C GLY A 92 -4.79 -11.37 -1.05
N SER A 93 -5.77 -10.75 -0.39
CA SER A 93 -5.59 -9.48 0.29
C SER A 93 -5.57 -9.61 1.81
N VAL A 94 -4.97 -8.62 2.47
CA VAL A 94 -4.99 -8.45 3.93
C VAL A 94 -6.15 -7.53 4.28
N ASN A 95 -7.12 -8.06 5.02
CA ASN A 95 -8.38 -7.42 5.35
C ASN A 95 -8.31 -6.74 6.72
N PHE A 96 -8.47 -5.42 6.76
CA PHE A 96 -8.49 -4.55 7.94
C PHE A 96 -9.92 -4.13 8.33
N HIS A 97 -10.94 -4.89 7.91
CA HIS A 97 -12.34 -4.54 8.06
C HIS A 97 -12.90 -4.84 9.47
N ASN A 98 -13.99 -4.15 9.86
CA ASN A 98 -14.90 -4.41 10.99
C ASN A 98 -14.38 -4.20 12.42
N ALA A 99 -13.18 -3.74 12.65
CA ALA A 99 -12.70 -3.37 13.99
C ALA A 99 -11.40 -2.56 13.86
N ILE A 100 -10.83 -2.20 14.99
CA ILE A 100 -9.46 -1.71 15.03
C ILE A 100 -8.55 -2.87 14.60
N LYS A 101 -8.06 -2.81 13.37
CA LYS A 101 -7.12 -3.78 12.80
C LYS A 101 -5.86 -3.05 12.36
N TYR A 102 -4.73 -3.53 12.80
CA TYR A 102 -3.44 -2.93 12.43
C TYR A 102 -2.33 -3.97 12.52
N MET A 103 -1.19 -3.61 12.00
CA MET A 103 0.04 -4.38 12.17
C MET A 103 1.18 -3.41 12.50
N ASP A 104 1.99 -3.76 13.49
CA ASP A 104 3.20 -3.00 13.82
C ASP A 104 4.35 -3.46 12.92
N LEU A 105 5.16 -2.52 12.46
CA LEU A 105 6.40 -2.86 11.76
C LEU A 105 7.47 -3.29 12.78
N SER A 106 8.23 -4.33 12.47
CA SER A 106 9.30 -4.85 13.31
C SER A 106 10.46 -3.87 13.52
N ALA A 107 10.56 -2.88 12.64
CA ALA A 107 11.41 -1.70 12.74
C ALA A 107 10.74 -0.56 11.96
N ASN A 108 10.96 0.67 12.39
CA ASN A 108 10.42 1.82 11.68
C ASN A 108 11.06 1.96 10.29
N VAL A 109 10.25 2.32 9.29
CA VAL A 109 10.76 2.90 8.05
C VAL A 109 10.87 4.40 8.28
N VAL A 110 12.07 4.93 8.17
CA VAL A 110 12.35 6.36 8.35
C VAL A 110 12.70 6.94 6.97
N LEU A 111 11.88 7.87 6.50
CA LEU A 111 12.13 8.64 5.29
C LEU A 111 12.74 9.97 5.71
N ASP A 112 14.05 10.04 5.64
CA ASP A 112 14.84 11.13 6.20
C ASP A 112 14.40 12.51 5.70
N ALA A 113 14.58 13.52 6.55
CA ALA A 113 14.32 14.90 6.19
C ALA A 113 15.20 15.33 4.99
N ASN A 114 14.61 16.13 4.10
CA ASN A 114 15.28 16.66 2.90
C ASN A 114 15.81 15.60 1.92
N THR A 115 15.31 14.36 1.98
CA THR A 115 15.64 13.30 1.03
C THR A 115 14.46 13.00 0.11
N ASP A 116 14.76 12.43 -1.04
CA ASP A 116 13.74 11.91 -1.94
C ASP A 116 13.11 10.63 -1.35
N PHE A 117 11.90 10.31 -1.74
CA PHE A 117 11.30 9.01 -1.45
C PHE A 117 10.21 8.65 -2.46
N THR A 118 9.90 7.37 -2.49
CA THR A 118 8.71 6.85 -3.17
C THR A 118 7.98 5.87 -2.26
N ILE A 119 6.67 6.02 -2.17
CA ILE A 119 5.77 5.09 -1.49
C ILE A 119 4.75 4.61 -2.50
N ALA A 120 4.52 3.30 -2.59
CA ALA A 120 3.48 2.72 -3.43
C ALA A 120 2.64 1.74 -2.61
N ILE A 121 1.31 1.82 -2.75
CA ILE A 121 0.37 0.94 -2.06
C ILE A 121 -0.81 0.61 -2.98
N ARG A 122 -1.25 -0.65 -2.97
CA ARG A 122 -2.49 -1.09 -3.59
C ARG A 122 -3.51 -1.45 -2.52
N PHE A 123 -4.64 -0.79 -2.55
CA PHE A 123 -5.70 -0.95 -1.56
C PHE A 123 -7.09 -0.85 -2.18
N LYS A 124 -8.09 -1.34 -1.44
CA LYS A 124 -9.52 -1.10 -1.66
C LYS A 124 -10.14 -0.70 -0.33
N ALA A 125 -10.75 0.47 -0.25
CA ALA A 125 -11.46 0.90 0.95
C ALA A 125 -12.90 0.39 0.92
N ASP A 126 -13.43 0.00 2.09
CA ASP A 126 -14.83 -0.43 2.21
C ASP A 126 -15.77 0.75 2.38
N ASP A 127 -15.31 1.79 3.03
CA ASP A 127 -16.08 3.03 3.19
C ASP A 127 -15.16 4.25 3.34
N PHE A 128 -15.77 5.42 3.30
CA PHE A 128 -15.12 6.71 3.52
C PHE A 128 -15.88 7.56 4.54
N SER A 129 -16.70 6.92 5.37
CA SER A 129 -17.50 7.60 6.41
C SER A 129 -16.63 8.17 7.52
N THR A 130 -15.51 7.55 7.77
CA THR A 130 -14.45 8.00 8.67
C THR A 130 -13.11 8.02 7.94
N PRO A 131 -12.17 8.89 8.32
CA PRO A 131 -10.83 8.85 7.76
C PRO A 131 -10.13 7.53 8.05
N GLY A 132 -9.51 6.92 7.04
CA GLY A 132 -8.80 5.64 7.14
C GLY A 132 -7.29 5.79 6.96
N CYS A 133 -6.49 5.50 7.99
CA CYS A 133 -5.04 5.56 7.93
C CYS A 133 -4.46 4.30 7.27
N LEU A 134 -3.79 4.46 6.13
CA LEU A 134 -3.12 3.37 5.44
C LEU A 134 -1.86 2.93 6.19
N PHE A 135 -1.06 3.89 6.63
CA PHE A 135 0.14 3.67 7.45
C PHE A 135 0.58 4.97 8.13
N GLY A 136 1.35 4.82 9.21
CA GLY A 136 1.85 5.96 9.99
C GLY A 136 2.70 5.55 11.18
N SER A 137 3.00 6.51 12.06
CA SER A 137 3.71 6.26 13.31
C SER A 137 2.86 6.65 14.53
N ASP A 138 2.40 7.86 14.53
CA ASP A 138 1.60 8.46 15.59
C ASP A 138 0.70 9.54 14.98
N GLY A 139 0.01 10.32 15.79
CA GLY A 139 -0.84 11.41 15.30
C GLY A 139 -0.12 12.50 14.52
N THR A 140 1.21 12.45 14.37
CA THR A 140 2.03 13.46 13.69
C THR A 140 2.44 13.09 12.27
N GLU A 141 2.47 11.79 11.94
CA GLU A 141 3.00 11.28 10.66
C GLU A 141 2.13 10.15 10.13
N PHE A 142 1.50 10.34 8.98
CA PHE A 142 0.67 9.32 8.34
C PHE A 142 0.36 9.59 6.87
N VAL A 143 -0.05 8.53 6.17
CA VAL A 143 -0.82 8.61 4.93
C VAL A 143 -2.23 8.11 5.20
N ARG A 144 -3.24 8.96 4.93
CA ARG A 144 -4.63 8.72 5.28
C ARG A 144 -5.57 9.07 4.15
N LEU A 145 -6.57 8.23 3.94
CA LEU A 145 -7.74 8.55 3.15
C LEU A 145 -8.66 9.43 4.01
N ASN A 146 -8.64 10.72 3.79
CA ASN A 146 -9.41 11.66 4.60
C ASN A 146 -10.89 11.68 4.19
N SER A 147 -11.14 11.35 2.94
CA SER A 147 -12.45 11.09 2.33
C SER A 147 -12.25 10.40 0.99
N ASN A 148 -13.32 10.10 0.27
CA ASN A 148 -13.22 9.58 -1.10
C ASN A 148 -12.66 10.59 -2.13
N THR A 149 -12.46 11.84 -1.73
CA THR A 149 -11.93 12.91 -2.61
C THR A 149 -10.63 13.52 -2.09
N VAL A 150 -10.14 13.10 -0.92
CA VAL A 150 -8.95 13.68 -0.30
C VAL A 150 -8.04 12.61 0.26
N VAL A 151 -6.82 12.55 -0.23
CA VAL A 151 -5.71 11.82 0.38
C VAL A 151 -4.86 12.81 1.16
N ARG A 152 -4.55 12.51 2.41
CA ARG A 152 -3.72 13.34 3.29
C ARG A 152 -2.40 12.68 3.59
N LEU A 153 -1.33 13.41 3.35
CA LEU A 153 -0.01 13.14 3.92
C LEU A 153 0.20 14.09 5.09
N ARG A 154 0.60 13.57 6.24
CA ARG A 154 0.97 14.38 7.41
C ARG A 154 2.43 14.13 7.76
N VAL A 155 3.17 15.23 7.94
CA VAL A 155 4.59 15.24 8.26
C VAL A 155 4.81 16.27 9.35
N ASN A 156 5.42 15.89 10.46
CA ASN A 156 5.69 16.77 11.60
C ASN A 156 4.44 17.60 12.00
N ALA A 157 3.29 16.94 12.15
CA ALA A 157 2.00 17.56 12.46
C ALA A 157 1.46 18.53 11.40
N SER A 158 2.11 18.70 10.25
CA SER A 158 1.65 19.52 9.13
C SER A 158 0.94 18.66 8.09
N ASN A 159 -0.25 19.07 7.68
CA ASN A 159 -1.05 18.35 6.68
C ASN A 159 -0.78 18.85 5.26
N THR A 160 -0.67 17.91 4.34
CA THR A 160 -0.74 18.13 2.90
C THR A 160 -1.92 17.37 2.36
N ASP A 161 -2.94 18.05 1.85
CA ASP A 161 -4.15 17.46 1.30
C ASP A 161 -4.07 17.43 -0.23
N PHE A 162 -4.15 16.24 -0.80
CA PHE A 162 -4.28 16.03 -2.24
C PHE A 162 -5.77 15.88 -2.57
N THR A 163 -6.35 16.90 -3.21
CA THR A 163 -7.75 16.88 -3.62
C THR A 163 -7.89 16.22 -4.99
N LEU A 164 -8.72 15.19 -5.08
CA LEU A 164 -8.91 14.40 -6.29
C LEU A 164 -9.87 15.03 -7.32
N ALA A 165 -10.07 16.33 -7.22
CA ALA A 165 -10.83 17.17 -8.16
C ALA A 165 -12.17 16.58 -8.65
N SER A 166 -12.17 15.94 -9.82
CA SER A 166 -13.36 15.35 -10.46
C SER A 166 -13.46 13.84 -10.34
N SER A 167 -12.50 13.21 -9.67
CA SER A 167 -12.43 11.75 -9.52
C SER A 167 -12.56 11.39 -8.04
N ASN A 168 -13.29 10.33 -7.75
CA ASN A 168 -13.48 9.85 -6.39
C ASN A 168 -12.88 8.46 -6.25
N LEU A 169 -12.29 8.18 -5.07
CA LEU A 169 -12.01 6.80 -4.69
C LEU A 169 -13.33 6.05 -4.56
N ALA A 170 -13.40 4.83 -5.04
CA ALA A 170 -14.58 3.97 -4.96
C ALA A 170 -14.36 2.83 -3.98
N THR A 171 -15.43 2.41 -3.31
CA THR A 171 -15.37 1.35 -2.29
C THR A 171 -15.24 -0.05 -2.87
N ASP A 172 -15.58 -0.22 -4.15
CA ASP A 172 -15.60 -1.52 -4.84
C ASP A 172 -14.39 -1.74 -5.76
N LYS A 173 -13.40 -0.84 -5.72
CA LYS A 173 -12.28 -0.83 -6.65
C LYS A 173 -10.92 -0.83 -5.95
N TYR A 174 -10.04 -1.70 -6.42
CA TYR A 174 -8.63 -1.58 -6.08
C TYR A 174 -8.01 -0.36 -6.74
N THR A 175 -7.30 0.39 -5.94
CA THR A 175 -6.58 1.61 -6.34
C THR A 175 -5.12 1.45 -6.00
N THR A 176 -4.24 1.79 -6.93
CA THR A 176 -2.82 1.92 -6.68
C THR A 176 -2.48 3.39 -6.52
N LEU A 177 -1.88 3.73 -5.38
CA LEU A 177 -1.45 5.07 -5.02
C LEU A 177 0.07 5.10 -4.96
N ILE A 178 0.69 6.10 -5.58
CA ILE A 178 2.13 6.37 -5.48
C ILE A 178 2.33 7.79 -4.99
N ILE A 179 3.08 7.96 -3.90
CA ILE A 179 3.54 9.26 -3.39
C ILE A 179 5.02 9.37 -3.68
N VAL A 180 5.43 10.48 -4.30
CA VAL A 180 6.83 10.76 -4.60
C VAL A 180 7.21 12.10 -4.02
N ARG A 181 8.24 12.14 -3.18
CA ARG A 181 8.96 13.38 -2.86
C ARG A 181 10.17 13.46 -3.77
N SER A 182 10.19 14.48 -4.62
CA SER A 182 11.32 14.80 -5.49
C SER A 182 11.95 16.11 -5.07
N ASP A 183 13.27 16.22 -5.23
CA ASP A 183 14.04 17.35 -4.74
C ASP A 183 13.81 17.57 -3.23
N GLY A 184 14.35 16.67 -2.44
CA GLY A 184 14.16 16.65 -1.00
C GLY A 184 14.43 17.98 -0.30
N SER A 185 15.29 18.82 -0.88
CA SER A 185 15.63 20.16 -0.36
C SER A 185 14.47 21.16 -0.47
N THR A 186 13.59 21.03 -1.45
CA THR A 186 12.37 21.81 -1.62
C THR A 186 11.13 21.07 -1.13
N GLY A 187 11.22 19.74 -0.99
CA GLY A 187 10.18 18.88 -0.46
C GLY A 187 8.94 18.77 -1.33
N ASN A 188 9.07 18.85 -2.65
CA ASN A 188 7.95 18.70 -3.58
C ASN A 188 7.36 17.29 -3.49
N VAL A 189 6.16 17.16 -2.95
CA VAL A 189 5.43 15.90 -2.84
C VAL A 189 4.34 15.83 -3.90
N ASN A 190 4.34 14.76 -4.66
CA ASN A 190 3.36 14.49 -5.70
C ASN A 190 2.61 13.19 -5.40
N LEU A 191 1.31 13.19 -5.63
CA LEU A 191 0.45 12.01 -5.57
C LEU A 191 0.07 11.58 -6.98
N PHE A 192 0.22 10.29 -7.27
CA PHE A 192 -0.21 9.65 -8.51
C PHE A 192 -1.15 8.50 -8.17
N ILE A 193 -2.25 8.38 -8.91
CA ILE A 193 -3.24 7.33 -8.69
C ILE A 193 -3.55 6.64 -10.02
N ARG A 194 -3.65 5.31 -9.99
CA ARG A 194 -4.19 4.49 -11.07
C ARG A 194 -5.15 3.45 -10.49
N GLY A 195 -6.29 3.29 -11.11
CA GLY A 195 -7.23 2.22 -10.81
C GLY A 195 -7.18 1.12 -11.87
N ALA A 196 -7.52 -0.11 -11.48
CA ALA A 196 -7.47 -1.27 -12.37
C ALA A 196 -8.57 -1.27 -13.43
N ASP A 197 -9.67 -0.52 -13.24
CA ASP A 197 -10.81 -0.51 -14.15
C ASP A 197 -10.81 0.72 -15.07
N SER A 198 -10.99 0.48 -16.36
CA SER A 198 -11.11 1.54 -17.37
C SER A 198 -12.24 2.53 -17.02
N GLY A 199 -11.91 3.80 -16.94
CA GLY A 199 -12.82 4.87 -16.55
C GLY A 199 -12.76 5.28 -15.09
N TYR A 200 -12.02 4.57 -14.29
CA TYR A 200 -11.68 4.91 -12.91
C TYR A 200 -10.21 5.35 -12.86
N PHE A 201 -9.99 6.64 -12.58
CA PHE A 201 -8.67 7.25 -12.73
C PHE A 201 -8.00 6.87 -14.05
N ASP A 202 -8.33 7.55 -15.08
CA ASP A 202 -7.98 7.33 -16.48
C ASP A 202 -6.66 6.57 -16.69
N GLY A 203 -6.65 5.40 -17.09
CA GLY A 203 -5.51 4.50 -17.19
C GLY A 203 -4.27 5.05 -17.90
N THR A 204 -3.81 6.26 -17.54
CA THR A 204 -2.49 6.73 -17.98
C THR A 204 -1.45 5.78 -17.39
N ALA A 205 -0.55 5.31 -18.22
CA ALA A 205 0.48 4.36 -17.83
C ALA A 205 1.29 4.79 -16.59
N THR A 206 1.38 6.10 -16.35
CA THR A 206 2.15 6.72 -15.26
C THR A 206 1.30 7.17 -14.07
N GLY A 207 -0.01 6.88 -14.08
CA GLY A 207 -0.99 7.35 -13.10
C GLY A 207 -1.42 8.80 -13.31
N THR A 208 -2.64 9.13 -12.88
CA THR A 208 -3.12 10.52 -12.86
C THR A 208 -2.47 11.26 -11.70
N GLN A 209 -1.84 12.40 -11.99
CA GLN A 209 -1.21 13.24 -10.96
C GLN A 209 -2.24 14.16 -10.29
N PHE A 210 -2.23 14.17 -8.97
CA PHE A 210 -3.02 15.07 -8.14
C PHE A 210 -2.07 15.95 -7.32
N GLY A 211 -1.97 17.20 -7.73
CA GLY A 211 -1.20 18.24 -7.08
C GLY A 211 0.31 17.99 -6.98
N SER A 212 1.10 19.03 -7.15
CA SER A 212 2.35 19.19 -6.44
C SER A 212 2.04 20.15 -5.31
N GLU A 213 1.43 19.60 -4.28
CA GLU A 213 0.93 20.43 -3.21
C GLU A 213 1.88 20.34 -2.04
N ALA A 214 2.23 21.40 -1.51
CA ALA A 214 2.98 21.63 -0.32
C ALA A 214 4.39 20.97 -0.30
N GLN A 215 5.30 21.80 0.05
CA GLN A 215 6.65 21.43 0.38
C GLN A 215 6.67 20.78 1.74
N SER A 216 6.94 19.50 1.81
CA SER A 216 7.22 18.82 3.06
C SER A 216 8.64 18.30 3.02
N THR A 217 9.51 18.99 3.73
CA THR A 217 10.94 18.62 3.88
C THR A 217 11.20 17.78 5.13
N GLY A 218 10.19 17.58 5.98
CA GLY A 218 10.33 16.85 7.23
C GLY A 218 10.63 15.36 7.07
N GLU A 219 11.07 14.76 8.13
CA GLU A 219 11.16 13.30 8.27
C GLU A 219 9.76 12.70 8.37
N ILE A 220 9.60 11.50 7.85
CA ILE A 220 8.39 10.69 7.99
C ILE A 220 8.79 9.35 8.57
N THR A 221 8.27 9.02 9.74
CA THR A 221 8.43 7.71 10.36
C THR A 221 7.17 6.87 10.13
N ILE A 222 7.34 5.64 9.67
CA ILE A 222 6.25 4.67 9.48
C ILE A 222 6.53 3.50 10.41
N SER A 223 5.65 3.27 11.37
CA SER A 223 5.77 2.20 12.37
C SER A 223 4.64 1.18 12.33
N ASN A 224 3.53 1.49 11.64
CA ASN A 224 2.37 0.61 11.56
C ASN A 224 1.62 0.73 10.23
N LEU A 225 0.76 -0.26 9.99
CA LEU A 225 -0.17 -0.36 8.86
C LEU A 225 -1.59 -0.44 9.38
N GLY A 226 -2.55 0.18 8.71
CA GLY A 226 -3.99 0.04 8.97
C GLY A 226 -4.54 0.88 10.13
N ALA A 227 -3.70 1.47 10.97
CA ALA A 227 -4.10 2.34 12.06
C ALA A 227 -3.31 3.63 12.09
N GLY A 228 -3.96 4.72 12.48
CA GLY A 228 -3.29 5.92 12.97
C GLY A 228 -3.03 5.80 14.48
N ALA A 229 -2.31 6.73 15.04
CA ALA A 229 -1.99 6.76 16.48
C ALA A 229 -3.18 7.05 17.39
N ASP A 230 -4.24 7.61 16.87
CA ASP A 230 -5.52 7.77 17.53
C ASP A 230 -6.50 6.73 16.96
N ASP A 231 -7.02 5.88 17.78
CA ASP A 231 -7.95 4.76 17.46
C ASP A 231 -9.16 5.14 16.60
N THR A 232 -9.27 6.40 16.17
CA THR A 232 -10.38 6.93 15.39
C THR A 232 -10.12 6.99 13.89
N SER A 233 -8.92 6.62 13.43
CA SER A 233 -8.52 6.71 12.02
C SER A 233 -8.07 5.37 11.44
N ASN A 234 -8.67 4.26 11.90
CA ASN A 234 -8.35 2.94 11.36
C ASN A 234 -8.76 2.83 9.90
N PHE A 235 -7.93 2.19 9.11
CA PHE A 235 -8.28 1.85 7.75
C PHE A 235 -9.30 0.70 7.75
N HIS A 236 -10.39 0.87 7.03
CA HIS A 236 -11.37 -0.19 6.78
C HIS A 236 -11.30 -0.58 5.32
N GLY A 237 -10.78 -1.76 5.04
CA GLY A 237 -10.63 -2.25 3.68
C GLY A 237 -9.51 -3.26 3.52
N PHE A 238 -9.02 -3.40 2.32
CA PHE A 238 -8.08 -4.44 1.89
C PHE A 238 -6.78 -3.82 1.39
N ILE A 239 -5.66 -4.40 1.78
CA ILE A 239 -4.34 -4.01 1.27
C ILE A 239 -3.70 -5.23 0.60
N LYS A 240 -3.13 -5.04 -0.61
CA LYS A 240 -2.43 -6.08 -1.36
C LYS A 240 -0.92 -5.94 -1.30
N ASP A 241 -0.39 -4.79 -1.67
CA ASP A 241 1.05 -4.57 -1.75
C ASP A 241 1.44 -3.24 -1.16
N ILE A 242 2.59 -3.20 -0.50
CA ILE A 242 3.23 -1.99 0.02
C ILE A 242 4.70 -2.02 -0.35
N LEU A 243 5.15 -0.93 -0.97
CA LEU A 243 6.53 -0.72 -1.41
C LEU A 243 6.99 0.67 -0.97
N ILE A 244 8.16 0.75 -0.37
CA ILE A 244 8.74 2.03 0.05
C ILE A 244 10.22 2.05 -0.35
N TRP A 245 10.62 3.12 -1.03
CA TRP A 245 12.02 3.44 -1.37
C TRP A 245 12.41 4.72 -0.64
N ASP A 246 13.42 4.64 0.21
CA ASP A 246 14.03 5.78 0.89
C ASP A 246 15.22 6.29 0.08
N GLY A 247 15.29 7.61 -0.13
CA GLY A 247 16.32 8.24 -0.95
C GLY A 247 16.11 8.12 -2.47
N THR A 248 14.93 7.70 -2.94
CA THR A 248 14.67 7.53 -4.37
C THR A 248 13.33 8.12 -4.79
N ALA A 249 13.36 9.13 -5.67
CA ALA A 249 12.17 9.65 -6.34
C ALA A 249 11.93 8.91 -7.66
N ALA A 250 10.84 8.14 -7.73
CA ALA A 250 10.47 7.43 -8.95
C ALA A 250 10.18 8.39 -10.11
N SER A 251 10.90 8.22 -11.21
CA SER A 251 10.62 8.91 -12.46
C SER A 251 9.26 8.49 -13.06
N SER A 252 8.81 9.14 -14.12
CA SER A 252 7.58 8.70 -14.81
C SER A 252 7.70 7.29 -15.38
N ALA A 253 8.89 6.89 -15.85
CA ALA A 253 9.12 5.53 -16.32
C ALA A 253 9.05 4.53 -15.18
N ASP A 254 9.69 4.83 -14.04
CA ASP A 254 9.65 3.97 -12.87
C ASP A 254 8.22 3.83 -12.31
N ARG A 255 7.45 4.91 -12.24
CA ARG A 255 6.04 4.84 -11.81
C ARG A 255 5.21 3.92 -12.70
N LYS A 256 5.43 3.96 -14.02
CA LYS A 256 4.77 3.03 -14.92
C LYS A 256 5.08 1.58 -14.55
N GLU A 257 6.35 1.25 -14.36
CA GLU A 257 6.76 -0.10 -14.00
C GLU A 257 6.21 -0.52 -12.61
N ILE A 258 6.19 0.39 -11.63
CA ILE A 258 5.60 0.15 -10.31
C ILE A 258 4.11 -0.15 -10.42
N PHE A 259 3.35 0.66 -11.17
CA PHE A 259 1.93 0.42 -11.40
C PHE A 259 1.69 -0.95 -12.08
N ASP A 260 2.41 -1.21 -13.16
CA ASP A 260 2.25 -2.44 -13.93
C ASP A 260 2.60 -3.68 -13.07
N TYR A 261 3.65 -3.58 -12.25
CA TYR A 261 4.05 -4.65 -11.34
C TYR A 261 3.00 -4.93 -10.27
N ILE A 262 2.55 -3.90 -9.54
CA ILE A 262 1.58 -4.05 -8.44
C ILE A 262 0.22 -4.53 -8.96
N GLU A 263 -0.23 -4.04 -10.11
CA GLU A 263 -1.54 -4.39 -10.66
C GLU A 263 -1.58 -5.79 -11.30
N ALA A 264 -0.42 -6.36 -11.57
CA ALA A 264 -0.29 -7.73 -12.09
C ALA A 264 -0.34 -8.81 -10.99
N GLN A 265 -0.35 -8.43 -9.69
CA GLN A 265 -0.38 -9.37 -8.54
C GLN A 265 -1.77 -9.95 -8.21
#